data_59f12fdb7dc0a93b39766326f124fee1
#
_entry.id   59f12fdb7dc0a93b39766326f124fee1
#
_cell.length_a   1.000
_cell.length_b   1.000
_cell.length_c   1.000
_cell.angle_alpha   90.00
_cell.angle_beta   90.00
_cell.angle_gamma   90.00
#
_symmetry.space_group_name_H-M   'P 1'
#
loop_
_entity.id
_entity.type
_entity.pdbx_description
1 polymer ?
#
loop_
_entity_poly.entity_id
_entity_poly.type
_entity_poly.pdbx_seq_one_letter_code
_entity_poly.pdbx_strand_id
1 'polypeptide(L)'
;MKITVKVATTETVSESVHFDENALLALENTAEGTPVTENFDFDKKVGVVLSAKLQEDGLFVECEIKEGVLDKLKPLKVYLAPAFTLPDFKCFGFGLTTNPADITLPHIEI
;
A
#
# COMPACT_ATOMS: atom_id res chain seq x y z
N MET A 1 -6.70 -6.66 -12.94
CA MET A 1 -5.55 -5.86 -13.37
C MET A 1 -4.45 -5.92 -12.31
N LYS A 2 -3.27 -6.36 -12.69
CA LYS A 2 -2.14 -6.43 -11.77
C LYS A 2 -1.35 -5.13 -11.79
N ILE A 3 -1.00 -4.63 -10.61
CA ILE A 3 -0.14 -3.47 -10.46
C ILE A 3 0.99 -3.81 -9.49
N THR A 4 2.14 -3.17 -9.69
CA THR A 4 3.27 -3.24 -8.75
C THR A 4 3.67 -1.82 -8.43
N VAL A 5 3.73 -1.50 -7.14
CA VAL A 5 3.99 -0.12 -6.71
C VAL A 5 4.79 -0.11 -5.41
N LYS A 6 5.64 0.90 -5.27
CA LYS A 6 6.37 1.15 -4.03
C LYS A 6 5.42 1.81 -3.02
N VAL A 7 5.30 1.21 -1.83
CA VAL A 7 4.32 1.63 -0.82
C VAL A 7 4.93 2.26 0.41
N ALA A 8 6.23 2.06 0.65
CA ALA A 8 6.92 2.63 1.80
C ALA A 8 8.43 2.58 1.61
N THR A 9 9.12 3.49 2.29
CA THR A 9 10.59 3.51 2.38
C THR A 9 10.98 3.80 3.82
N THR A 10 12.29 3.78 4.11
CA THR A 10 12.78 4.19 5.44
C THR A 10 12.59 5.68 5.71
N GLU A 11 12.20 6.46 4.70
CA GLU A 11 11.89 7.89 4.85
C GLU A 11 10.39 8.13 5.11
N THR A 12 9.56 7.08 5.02
CA THR A 12 8.11 7.23 5.17
C THR A 12 7.72 7.46 6.63
N VAL A 13 6.85 8.45 6.85
CA VAL A 13 6.23 8.72 8.14
C VAL A 13 4.71 8.66 7.96
N SER A 14 4.03 7.84 8.75
CA SER A 14 2.59 7.69 8.71
C SER A 14 2.04 7.77 10.13
N GLU A 15 1.06 8.63 10.35
CA GLU A 15 0.43 8.84 11.68
C GLU A 15 1.48 9.11 12.77
N SER A 16 2.49 9.92 12.45
CA SER A 16 3.61 10.25 13.35
C SER A 16 4.53 9.06 13.64
N VAL A 17 4.40 7.97 12.89
CA VAL A 17 5.25 6.78 13.02
C VAL A 17 6.24 6.75 11.87
N HIS A 18 7.52 6.69 12.20
CA HIS A 18 8.61 6.58 11.23
C HIS A 18 8.88 5.10 10.93
N PHE A 19 8.92 4.75 9.66
CA PHE A 19 9.19 3.37 9.24
C PHE A 19 10.69 3.13 9.19
N ASP A 20 11.19 2.32 10.11
CA ASP A 20 12.56 1.84 10.04
C ASP A 20 12.61 0.52 9.23
N GLU A 21 13.80 -0.04 9.08
CA GLU A 21 13.97 -1.28 8.32
C GLU A 21 13.17 -2.43 8.91
N ASN A 22 13.09 -2.52 10.24
CA ASN A 22 12.33 -3.58 10.91
C ASN A 22 10.83 -3.44 10.64
N ALA A 23 10.32 -2.21 10.58
CA ALA A 23 8.92 -1.96 10.22
C ALA A 23 8.63 -2.43 8.80
N LEU A 24 9.52 -2.13 7.85
CA LEU A 24 9.36 -2.56 6.46
C LEU A 24 9.40 -4.08 6.34
N LEU A 25 10.27 -4.75 7.08
CA LEU A 25 10.34 -6.22 7.09
C LEU A 25 9.06 -6.83 7.66
N ALA A 26 8.51 -6.24 8.71
CA ALA A 26 7.26 -6.71 9.30
C ALA A 26 6.09 -6.55 8.31
N LEU A 27 6.02 -5.44 7.61
CA LEU A 27 5.01 -5.23 6.57
C LEU A 27 5.18 -6.24 5.43
N GLU A 28 6.42 -6.46 4.99
CA GLU A 28 6.71 -7.45 3.93
C GLU A 28 6.21 -8.83 4.33
N ASN A 29 6.47 -9.26 5.56
CA ASN A 29 6.13 -10.59 6.04
C ASN A 29 4.63 -10.81 6.23
N THR A 30 3.84 -9.75 6.33
CA THR A 30 2.41 -9.86 6.67
C THR A 30 1.47 -9.36 5.56
N ALA A 31 2.02 -8.77 4.50
CA ALA A 31 1.19 -8.14 3.45
C ALA A 31 0.47 -9.12 2.53
N GLU A 32 1.10 -10.26 2.19
CA GLU A 32 0.53 -11.20 1.22
C GLU A 32 -0.83 -11.69 1.63
N GLY A 33 -1.79 -11.68 0.71
CA GLY A 33 -3.16 -12.14 0.97
C GLY A 33 -4.05 -11.10 1.63
N THR A 34 -3.52 -9.93 2.02
CA THR A 34 -4.35 -8.88 2.63
C THR A 34 -5.18 -8.16 1.57
N PRO A 35 -6.33 -7.59 1.96
CA PRO A 35 -7.19 -6.90 0.99
C PRO A 35 -6.65 -5.53 0.59
N VAL A 36 -6.99 -5.12 -0.63
CA VAL A 36 -6.86 -3.73 -1.08
C VAL A 36 -8.25 -3.12 -1.02
N THR A 37 -8.37 -1.95 -0.41
CA THR A 37 -9.65 -1.29 -0.17
C THR A 37 -9.70 0.06 -0.85
N GLU A 38 -10.90 0.63 -0.94
CA GLU A 38 -11.08 2.01 -1.38
C GLU A 38 -10.97 2.91 -0.17
N ASN A 39 -9.92 3.73 -0.13
CA ASN A 39 -9.68 4.73 0.91
C ASN A 39 -9.76 4.16 2.35
N PHE A 40 -9.20 2.96 2.56
CA PHE A 40 -9.18 2.27 3.87
C PHE A 40 -10.56 1.87 4.39
N ASP A 41 -11.56 1.81 3.52
CA ASP A 41 -12.88 1.30 3.89
C ASP A 41 -12.91 -0.22 3.67
N PHE A 42 -12.78 -0.98 4.74
CA PHE A 42 -12.70 -2.44 4.67
C PHE A 42 -14.02 -3.12 4.30
N ASP A 43 -15.11 -2.35 4.18
CA ASP A 43 -16.34 -2.84 3.57
C ASP A 43 -16.31 -2.70 2.04
N LYS A 44 -15.31 -1.98 1.51
CA LYS A 44 -15.15 -1.76 0.05
C LYS A 44 -13.84 -2.35 -0.42
N LYS A 45 -13.77 -3.67 -0.44
CA LYS A 45 -12.59 -4.40 -0.91
C LYS A 45 -12.60 -4.43 -2.43
N VAL A 46 -11.52 -3.94 -3.03
CA VAL A 46 -11.38 -3.80 -4.49
C VAL A 46 -10.23 -4.61 -5.06
N GLY A 47 -9.51 -5.33 -4.23
CA GLY A 47 -8.39 -6.14 -4.67
C GLY A 47 -7.75 -6.94 -3.55
N VAL A 48 -6.64 -7.59 -3.89
CA VAL A 48 -5.88 -8.44 -2.98
C VAL A 48 -4.40 -8.29 -3.27
N VAL A 49 -3.58 -8.37 -2.22
CA VAL A 49 -2.12 -8.36 -2.34
C VAL A 49 -1.65 -9.75 -2.74
N LEU A 50 -0.92 -9.83 -3.85
CA LEU A 50 -0.34 -11.08 -4.35
C LEU A 50 1.03 -11.35 -3.73
N SER A 51 1.85 -10.32 -3.60
CA SER A 51 3.19 -10.46 -3.01
C SER A 51 3.70 -9.11 -2.54
N ALA A 52 4.68 -9.16 -1.66
CA ALA A 52 5.40 -7.98 -1.19
C ALA A 52 6.89 -8.30 -1.14
N LYS A 53 7.73 -7.33 -1.52
CA LYS A 53 9.17 -7.52 -1.54
C LYS A 53 9.89 -6.25 -1.14
N LEU A 54 10.70 -6.35 -0.10
CA LEU A 54 11.59 -5.29 0.31
C LEU A 54 12.82 -5.28 -0.60
N GLN A 55 13.03 -4.15 -1.25
CA GLN A 55 14.18 -3.92 -2.12
C GLN A 55 15.02 -2.77 -1.58
N GLU A 56 16.12 -2.46 -2.26
CA GLU A 56 17.09 -1.47 -1.81
C GLU A 56 16.45 -0.08 -1.60
N ASP A 57 15.52 0.29 -2.47
CA ASP A 57 14.88 1.62 -2.45
C ASP A 57 13.49 1.64 -1.82
N GLY A 58 13.04 0.54 -1.23
CA GLY A 58 11.78 0.50 -0.51
C GLY A 58 11.02 -0.81 -0.62
N LEU A 59 9.82 -0.80 -0.06
CA LEU A 59 8.92 -1.95 -0.08
C LEU A 59 7.99 -1.85 -1.28
N PHE A 60 8.02 -2.87 -2.13
CA PHE A 60 7.17 -2.98 -3.33
C PHE A 60 6.10 -4.04 -3.09
N VAL A 61 4.90 -3.76 -3.58
CA VAL A 61 3.75 -4.65 -3.44
C VAL A 61 3.14 -4.88 -4.81
N GLU A 62 2.87 -6.16 -5.12
CA GLU A 62 2.10 -6.54 -6.30
C GLU A 62 0.70 -6.90 -5.87
N CYS A 63 -0.30 -6.30 -6.51
CA CYS A 63 -1.70 -6.57 -6.20
C CYS A 63 -2.52 -6.81 -7.46
N GLU A 64 -3.63 -7.55 -7.27
CA GLU A 64 -4.67 -7.69 -8.26
C GLU A 64 -5.81 -6.75 -7.88
N ILE A 65 -6.17 -5.84 -8.78
CA ILE A 65 -7.26 -4.87 -8.57
C ILE A 65 -8.42 -5.24 -9.50
N LYS A 66 -9.64 -5.17 -9.00
CA LYS A 66 -10.84 -5.44 -9.80
C LYS A 66 -10.90 -4.50 -11.00
N GLU A 67 -11.43 -5.01 -12.12
CA GLU A 67 -11.57 -4.23 -13.34
C GLU A 67 -12.45 -3.00 -13.13
N GLY A 68 -12.08 -1.90 -13.77
CA GLY A 68 -12.83 -0.65 -13.71
C GLY A 68 -12.57 0.21 -12.49
N VAL A 69 -11.96 -0.33 -11.44
CA VAL A 69 -11.71 0.44 -10.21
C VAL A 69 -10.75 1.60 -10.47
N LEU A 70 -9.61 1.32 -11.09
CA LEU A 70 -8.62 2.35 -11.37
C LEU A 70 -9.11 3.34 -12.43
N ASP A 71 -9.89 2.88 -13.40
CA ASP A 71 -10.45 3.76 -14.44
C ASP A 71 -11.38 4.82 -13.83
N LYS A 72 -12.12 4.48 -12.80
CA LYS A 72 -13.00 5.44 -12.11
C LYS A 72 -12.22 6.52 -11.36
N LEU A 73 -10.96 6.27 -11.04
CA LEU A 73 -10.13 7.18 -10.27
C LEU A 73 -9.32 8.13 -11.16
N LYS A 74 -9.29 7.92 -12.48
CA LYS A 74 -8.67 8.87 -13.41
C LYS A 74 -9.46 10.17 -13.43
N PRO A 75 -8.81 11.33 -13.54
CA PRO A 75 -7.38 11.62 -13.68
C PRO A 75 -6.66 11.85 -12.35
N LEU A 76 -7.20 11.41 -11.24
CA LEU A 76 -6.63 11.63 -9.92
C LEU A 76 -5.32 10.84 -9.75
N LYS A 77 -4.41 11.39 -8.95
CA LYS A 77 -3.22 10.66 -8.52
C LYS A 77 -3.61 9.75 -7.37
N VAL A 78 -3.49 8.45 -7.57
CA VAL A 78 -3.89 7.44 -6.59
C VAL A 78 -2.64 6.72 -6.10
N TYR A 79 -2.56 6.54 -4.80
CA TYR A 79 -1.44 5.89 -4.11
C TYR A 79 -1.94 4.64 -3.42
N LEU A 80 -1.04 3.68 -3.22
CA LEU A 80 -1.32 2.50 -2.42
C LEU A 80 -0.58 2.66 -1.10
N ALA A 81 -1.31 2.69 0.00
CA ALA A 81 -0.73 2.88 1.33
C ALA A 81 -1.10 1.75 2.27
N PRO A 82 -0.16 1.31 3.14
CA PRO A 82 -0.43 0.19 4.05
C PRO A 82 -1.30 0.58 5.22
N ALA A 83 -2.13 -0.37 5.67
CA ALA A 83 -2.84 -0.32 6.93
C ALA A 83 -2.18 -1.37 7.86
N PHE A 84 -1.83 -0.95 9.07
CA PHE A 84 -1.02 -1.79 9.94
C PHE A 84 -1.35 -1.53 11.41
N THR A 85 -1.00 -2.50 12.25
CA THR A 85 -1.14 -2.38 13.70
C THR A 85 0.20 -2.05 14.33
N LEU A 86 0.16 -1.37 15.48
CA LEU A 86 1.34 -1.05 16.27
C LEU A 86 1.31 -1.85 17.56
N PRO A 87 2.46 -2.15 18.14
CA PRO A 87 3.82 -1.75 17.77
C PRO A 87 4.52 -2.69 16.77
N ASP A 88 3.88 -3.75 16.32
CA ASP A 88 4.50 -4.82 15.55
C ASP A 88 4.51 -4.60 14.03
N PHE A 89 3.89 -3.54 13.53
CA PHE A 89 3.75 -3.24 12.10
C PHE A 89 3.16 -4.40 11.30
N LYS A 90 2.19 -5.07 11.88
CA LYS A 90 1.48 -6.13 11.19
C LYS A 90 0.52 -5.52 10.17
N CYS A 91 0.74 -5.83 8.89
CA CYS A 91 -0.13 -5.36 7.82
C CYS A 91 -1.45 -6.13 7.83
N PHE A 92 -2.57 -5.42 7.72
CA PHE A 92 -3.88 -6.05 7.58
C PHE A 92 -4.63 -5.62 6.33
N GLY A 93 -4.00 -4.80 5.50
CA GLY A 93 -4.56 -4.38 4.21
C GLY A 93 -3.83 -3.18 3.64
N PHE A 94 -4.33 -2.72 2.51
CA PHE A 94 -3.86 -1.50 1.85
C PHE A 94 -5.06 -0.68 1.42
N GLY A 95 -4.87 0.63 1.32
CA GLY A 95 -5.88 1.54 0.81
C GLY A 95 -5.44 2.23 -0.47
N LEU A 96 -6.34 2.30 -1.45
CA LEU A 96 -6.18 3.20 -2.59
C LEU A 96 -6.61 4.58 -2.11
N THR A 97 -5.70 5.54 -2.13
CA THR A 97 -5.98 6.87 -1.59
C THR A 97 -5.40 7.98 -2.48
N THR A 98 -6.09 9.10 -2.54
CA THR A 98 -5.59 10.30 -3.21
C THR A 98 -4.86 11.23 -2.23
N ASN A 99 -4.85 10.87 -0.94
CA ASN A 99 -4.24 11.68 0.11
C ASN A 99 -3.34 10.81 1.01
N PRO A 100 -2.19 10.32 0.49
CA PRO A 100 -1.30 9.46 1.26
C PRO A 100 -0.56 10.24 2.34
N ALA A 101 -0.09 9.52 3.35
CA ALA A 101 0.77 10.10 4.39
C ALA A 101 2.12 10.53 3.83
N ASP A 102 2.62 9.82 2.81
CA ASP A 102 3.92 10.10 2.18
C ASP A 102 3.72 10.41 0.69
N ILE A 103 3.70 11.72 0.37
CA ILE A 103 3.50 12.18 -1.00
C ILE A 103 4.75 12.04 -1.88
N THR A 104 5.89 11.63 -1.29
CA THR A 104 7.12 11.39 -2.07
C THR A 104 7.12 10.04 -2.76
N LEU A 105 6.20 9.15 -2.38
CA LEU A 105 6.05 7.86 -3.03
C LEU A 105 5.41 8.02 -4.41
N PRO A 106 5.70 7.08 -5.33
CA PRO A 106 5.06 7.14 -6.64
C PRO A 106 3.58 6.82 -6.56
N HIS A 107 2.78 7.50 -7.37
CA HIS A 107 1.38 7.14 -7.53
C HIS A 107 1.26 5.97 -8.51
N ILE A 108 0.09 5.33 -8.50
CA ILE A 108 -0.19 4.20 -9.40
C ILE A 108 -0.32 4.74 -10.84
N GLU A 109 0.42 4.12 -11.75
CA GLU A 109 0.32 4.43 -13.18
C GLU A 109 -0.90 3.69 -13.76
N ILE A 110 -1.80 4.45 -14.34
CA ILE A 110 -3.04 3.90 -14.91
C ILE A 110 -3.03 4.04 -16.44
#